data_80c97c00ffab44558f61faa9acb67c58
#
_entry.id   80c97c00ffab44558f61faa9acb67c58
#
_cell.length_a   1.000
_cell.length_b   1.000
_cell.length_c   1.000
_cell.angle_alpha   90.00
_cell.angle_beta   90.00
_cell.angle_gamma   90.00
#
_symmetry.space_group_name_H-M   'P 1'
#
loop_
_entity.id
_entity.type
_entity.pdbx_description
1 polymer ?
#
loop_
_entity_poly.entity_id
_entity_poly.type
_entity_poly.pdbx_seq_one_letter_code
_entity_poly.pdbx_strand_id
1 'polypeptide(L)'
;MFLPRFDSAGLLTAVAQDSATREILMVAFMDREALEATRETGFAHFHSRSRGRLWKKGESSGHVLAVERIVVDCDQDALVLMVRPAGPACHTGARSCFYRALDGEGLSRLDP
;
A
#
# COMPACT_ATOMS: atom_id res chain seq x y z
N MET A 1 -15.82 11.73 12.05
CA MET A 1 -15.23 12.50 10.95
C MET A 1 -13.78 12.03 10.71
N PHE A 2 -13.39 11.96 9.45
CA PHE A 2 -12.02 11.56 9.13
C PHE A 2 -11.05 12.72 9.34
N LEU A 3 -10.19 12.58 10.33
CA LEU A 3 -9.14 13.54 10.64
C LEU A 3 -7.80 12.81 10.69
N PRO A 4 -7.16 12.60 9.52
CA PRO A 4 -5.94 11.80 9.46
C PRO A 4 -4.82 12.43 10.31
N ARG A 5 -4.15 11.57 11.08
CA ARG A 5 -3.09 12.00 11.99
C ARG A 5 -1.74 11.64 11.38
N PHE A 6 -1.21 12.55 10.59
CA PHE A 6 0.11 12.40 10.00
C PHE A 6 1.19 12.45 11.07
N ASP A 7 2.26 11.70 10.87
CA ASP A 7 3.40 11.73 11.79
C ASP A 7 4.21 13.02 11.61
N SER A 8 5.34 13.14 12.33
CA SER A 8 6.17 14.33 12.27
C SER A 8 6.78 14.59 10.91
N ALA A 9 6.85 13.56 10.04
CA ALA A 9 7.31 13.69 8.66
C ALA A 9 6.16 13.96 7.70
N GLY A 10 4.93 14.07 8.20
CA GLY A 10 3.74 14.30 7.37
C GLY A 10 3.22 13.05 6.68
N LEU A 11 3.46 11.88 7.25
CA LEU A 11 3.13 10.60 6.61
C LEU A 11 2.16 9.76 7.43
N LEU A 12 1.33 9.01 6.71
CA LEU A 12 0.51 7.91 7.23
C LEU A 12 1.08 6.60 6.71
N THR A 13 0.93 5.52 7.47
CA THR A 13 1.20 4.18 6.99
C THR A 13 -0.01 3.67 6.23
N ALA A 14 0.20 3.09 5.06
CA ALA A 14 -0.86 2.51 4.24
C ALA A 14 -0.52 1.07 3.88
N VAL A 15 -1.44 0.17 4.21
CA VAL A 15 -1.35 -1.26 3.88
C VAL A 15 -2.27 -1.51 2.71
N ALA A 16 -1.79 -2.17 1.66
CA ALA A 16 -2.65 -2.60 0.58
C ALA A 16 -2.99 -4.08 0.77
N GLN A 17 -4.28 -4.38 0.77
CA GLN A 17 -4.81 -5.72 0.96
C GLN A 17 -5.70 -6.08 -0.21
N ASP A 18 -5.54 -7.28 -0.76
CA ASP A 18 -6.41 -7.76 -1.82
C ASP A 18 -7.84 -7.91 -1.27
N SER A 19 -8.80 -7.24 -1.88
CA SER A 19 -10.18 -7.22 -1.40
C SER A 19 -10.86 -8.58 -1.52
N ALA A 20 -10.44 -9.41 -2.47
CA ALA A 20 -11.03 -10.72 -2.71
C ALA A 20 -10.41 -11.81 -1.82
N THR A 21 -9.08 -11.86 -1.76
CA THR A 21 -8.36 -12.93 -1.04
C THR A 21 -8.00 -12.57 0.38
N ARG A 22 -8.02 -11.29 0.74
CA ARG A 22 -7.56 -10.74 2.02
C ARG A 22 -6.05 -10.82 2.21
N GLU A 23 -5.32 -11.19 1.19
CA GLU A 23 -3.86 -11.22 1.24
C GLU A 23 -3.28 -9.81 1.41
N ILE A 24 -2.32 -9.66 2.30
CA ILE A 24 -1.57 -8.41 2.43
C ILE A 24 -0.61 -8.32 1.25
N LEU A 25 -0.68 -7.24 0.48
CA LEU A 25 0.10 -7.09 -0.74
C LEU A 25 1.35 -6.26 -0.55
N MET A 26 1.26 -5.14 0.15
CA MET A 26 2.37 -4.24 0.36
C MET A 26 2.07 -3.23 1.46
N VAL A 27 3.12 -2.56 1.92
CA VAL A 27 3.01 -1.42 2.83
C VAL A 27 3.83 -0.28 2.25
N ALA A 28 3.28 0.92 2.29
CA ALA A 28 3.96 2.14 1.86
C ALA A 28 3.43 3.32 2.67
N PHE A 29 3.85 4.52 2.30
CA PHE A 29 3.47 5.72 3.05
C PHE A 29 2.70 6.68 2.16
N MET A 30 1.81 7.45 2.77
CA MET A 30 1.06 8.51 2.10
C MET A 30 1.27 9.81 2.85
N ASP A 31 1.60 10.87 2.12
CA ASP A 31 1.41 12.21 2.62
C ASP A 31 -0.01 12.67 2.25
N ARG A 32 -0.35 13.92 2.54
CA ARG A 32 -1.69 14.43 2.22
C ARG A 32 -1.96 14.39 0.72
N GLU A 33 -0.97 14.72 -0.10
CA GLU A 33 -1.12 14.70 -1.57
C GLU A 33 -1.44 13.30 -2.08
N ALA A 34 -0.74 12.27 -1.57
CA ALA A 34 -0.97 10.89 -1.97
C ALA A 34 -2.36 10.39 -1.53
N LEU A 35 -2.77 10.77 -0.32
CA LEU A 35 -4.08 10.41 0.19
C LEU A 35 -5.19 11.03 -0.67
N GLU A 36 -5.06 12.30 -1.00
CA GLU A 36 -6.05 12.98 -1.82
C GLU A 36 -6.08 12.43 -3.24
N ALA A 37 -4.93 12.16 -3.84
CA ALA A 37 -4.87 11.57 -5.17
C ALA A 37 -5.52 10.17 -5.20
N THR A 38 -5.30 9.38 -4.17
CA THR A 38 -5.92 8.05 -4.05
C THR A 38 -7.45 8.16 -3.96
N ARG A 39 -7.95 9.08 -3.14
CA ARG A 39 -9.39 9.29 -2.98
C ARG A 39 -10.04 9.83 -4.25
N GLU A 40 -9.34 10.70 -4.96
CA GLU A 40 -9.86 11.37 -6.15
C GLU A 40 -9.88 10.44 -7.36
N THR A 41 -8.81 9.67 -7.56
CA THR A 41 -8.67 8.82 -8.75
C THR A 41 -9.20 7.41 -8.57
N GLY A 42 -9.27 6.90 -7.34
CA GLY A 42 -9.62 5.52 -7.07
C GLY A 42 -8.47 4.54 -7.28
N PHE A 43 -7.26 5.04 -7.52
CA PHE A 43 -6.05 4.21 -7.65
C PHE A 43 -5.05 4.57 -6.58
N ALA A 44 -4.33 3.56 -6.06
CA ALA A 44 -3.40 3.77 -4.96
C ALA A 44 -2.22 4.65 -5.38
N HIS A 45 -2.05 5.74 -4.63
CA HIS A 45 -0.91 6.64 -4.73
C HIS A 45 -0.18 6.66 -3.40
N PHE A 46 1.12 6.81 -3.44
CA PHE A 46 1.97 6.78 -2.25
C PHE A 46 2.99 7.91 -2.31
N HIS A 47 3.64 8.16 -1.18
CA HIS A 47 4.76 9.08 -1.10
C HIS A 47 6.05 8.28 -0.96
N SER A 48 7.00 8.49 -1.88
CA SER A 48 8.32 7.89 -1.79
C SER A 48 9.17 8.69 -0.83
N ARG A 49 9.57 8.08 0.30
CA ARG A 49 10.43 8.75 1.28
C ARG A 49 11.82 9.02 0.73
N SER A 50 12.35 8.08 -0.04
CA SER A 50 13.71 8.19 -0.58
C SER A 50 13.81 9.24 -1.69
N ARG A 51 12.74 9.41 -2.48
CA ARG A 51 12.72 10.35 -3.60
C ARG A 51 12.01 11.65 -3.28
N GLY A 52 11.29 11.69 -2.16
CA GLY A 52 10.53 12.87 -1.74
C GLY A 52 9.44 13.26 -2.71
N ARG A 53 8.78 12.30 -3.36
CA ARG A 53 7.76 12.61 -4.36
C ARG A 53 6.57 11.65 -4.34
N LEU A 54 5.46 12.14 -4.89
CA LEU A 54 4.26 11.35 -5.16
C LEU A 54 4.56 10.29 -6.23
N TRP A 55 4.01 9.09 -6.05
CA TRP A 55 4.01 8.09 -7.11
C TRP A 55 2.71 7.29 -7.10
N LYS A 56 2.22 6.98 -8.29
CA LYS A 56 1.08 6.10 -8.47
C LYS A 56 1.59 4.67 -8.59
N LYS A 57 1.06 3.77 -7.78
CA LYS A 57 1.42 2.36 -7.87
C LYS A 57 1.08 1.85 -9.25
N GLY A 58 2.06 1.27 -9.95
CA GLY A 58 1.86 0.74 -11.30
C GLY A 58 1.99 1.78 -12.41
N GLU A 59 2.50 2.98 -12.12
CA GLU A 59 2.61 4.04 -13.13
C GLU A 59 3.50 3.67 -14.31
N SER A 60 4.49 2.78 -14.08
CA SER A 60 5.37 2.31 -15.15
C SER A 60 5.01 0.90 -15.61
N SER A 61 4.65 0.01 -14.68
CA SER A 61 4.38 -1.39 -14.98
C SER A 61 2.97 -1.67 -15.47
N GLY A 62 2.03 -0.77 -15.20
CA GLY A 62 0.61 -1.00 -15.42
C GLY A 62 -0.06 -1.83 -14.32
N HIS A 63 0.70 -2.31 -13.34
CA HIS A 63 0.18 -3.12 -12.23
C HIS A 63 -0.42 -2.20 -11.16
N VAL A 64 -1.49 -1.51 -11.54
CA VAL A 64 -2.18 -0.56 -10.66
C VAL A 64 -2.98 -1.30 -9.59
N LEU A 65 -3.29 -0.59 -8.51
CA LEU A 65 -4.16 -1.09 -7.44
C LEU A 65 -5.42 -0.23 -7.43
N ALA A 66 -6.52 -0.79 -7.91
CA ALA A 66 -7.81 -0.12 -7.88
C ALA A 66 -8.37 -0.21 -6.46
N VAL A 67 -8.60 0.93 -5.83
CA VAL A 67 -9.05 1.00 -4.45
C VAL A 67 -10.56 0.88 -4.40
N GLU A 68 -11.06 -0.16 -3.73
CA GLU A 68 -12.49 -0.35 -3.53
C GLU A 68 -12.96 0.25 -2.21
N ARG A 69 -12.09 0.27 -1.20
CA ARG A 69 -12.46 0.74 0.12
C ARG A 69 -11.21 1.18 0.88
N ILE A 70 -11.33 2.23 1.67
CA ILE A 70 -10.27 2.69 2.57
C ILE A 70 -10.79 2.48 3.99
N VAL A 71 -10.05 1.70 4.77
CA VAL A 71 -10.37 1.44 6.17
C VAL A 71 -9.35 2.16 7.02
N VAL A 72 -9.80 2.80 8.08
CA VAL A 72 -8.99 3.67 8.92
C VAL A 72 -8.91 3.06 10.31
N ASP A 73 -7.71 3.09 10.93
CA ASP A 73 -7.56 2.54 12.26
C ASP A 73 -8.12 3.48 13.35
N CYS A 74 -8.10 3.02 14.60
CA CYS A 74 -8.81 3.69 15.70
C CYS A 74 -8.28 5.09 16.00
N ASP A 75 -6.99 5.34 15.81
CA ASP A 75 -6.40 6.66 16.05
C ASP A 75 -6.08 7.43 14.76
N GLN A 76 -6.50 6.91 13.62
CA GLN A 76 -6.47 7.58 12.31
C GLN A 76 -5.05 7.90 11.82
N ASP A 77 -4.08 7.07 12.16
CA ASP A 77 -2.70 7.24 11.69
C ASP A 77 -2.24 6.15 10.73
N ALA A 78 -3.10 5.18 10.42
CA ALA A 78 -2.82 4.11 9.47
C ALA A 78 -4.09 3.77 8.69
N LEU A 79 -3.89 3.32 7.45
CA LEU A 79 -4.98 2.97 6.54
C LEU A 79 -4.77 1.57 5.99
N VAL A 80 -5.87 0.89 5.71
CA VAL A 80 -5.87 -0.30 4.86
C VAL A 80 -6.61 0.07 3.58
N LEU A 81 -5.93 -0.08 2.45
CA LEU A 81 -6.54 0.07 1.14
C LEU A 81 -6.97 -1.31 0.69
N MET A 82 -8.28 -1.54 0.60
CA MET A 82 -8.84 -2.78 0.07
C MET A 82 -8.87 -2.63 -1.44
N VAL A 83 -8.05 -3.41 -2.15
CA VAL A 83 -7.78 -3.16 -3.55
C VAL A 83 -8.04 -4.38 -4.43
N ARG A 84 -8.24 -4.12 -5.74
CA ARG A 84 -8.16 -5.13 -6.79
C ARG A 84 -6.86 -4.88 -7.56
N PRO A 85 -5.85 -5.76 -7.40
CA PRO A 85 -4.60 -5.57 -8.12
C PRO A 85 -4.75 -5.97 -9.59
N ALA A 86 -4.18 -5.16 -10.49
CA ALA A 86 -4.15 -5.46 -11.92
C ALA A 86 -3.01 -6.42 -12.28
N GLY A 87 -2.12 -6.71 -11.33
CA GLY A 87 -1.00 -7.60 -11.53
C GLY A 87 -0.20 -7.73 -10.24
N PRO A 88 0.97 -8.37 -10.28
CA PRO A 88 1.81 -8.54 -9.08
C PRO A 88 2.12 -7.20 -8.42
N ALA A 89 1.99 -7.13 -7.10
CA ALA A 89 2.25 -5.90 -6.35
C ALA A 89 3.75 -5.65 -6.18
N CYS A 90 4.55 -6.71 -6.09
CA CYS A 90 5.98 -6.59 -5.85
C CYS A 90 6.75 -6.39 -7.15
N HIS A 91 7.79 -5.54 -7.12
CA HIS A 91 8.65 -5.32 -8.28
C HIS A 91 9.42 -6.59 -8.72
N THR A 92 9.49 -7.60 -7.84
CA THR A 92 10.11 -8.89 -8.16
C THR A 92 9.20 -9.78 -9.01
N GLY A 93 7.95 -9.38 -9.23
CA GLY A 93 6.94 -10.18 -9.90
C GLY A 93 6.12 -11.04 -8.96
N ALA A 94 6.41 -11.03 -7.66
CA ALA A 94 5.60 -11.76 -6.69
C ALA A 94 4.26 -11.04 -6.49
N ARG A 95 3.19 -11.82 -6.28
CA ARG A 95 1.86 -11.26 -6.07
C ARG A 95 1.84 -10.33 -4.86
N SER A 96 2.53 -10.70 -3.79
CA SER A 96 2.66 -9.90 -2.57
C SER A 96 4.13 -9.58 -2.32
N CYS A 97 4.39 -8.42 -1.72
CA CYS A 97 5.73 -8.11 -1.22
C CYS A 97 6.11 -8.99 -0.03
N PHE A 98 5.11 -9.57 0.64
CA PHE A 98 5.29 -10.43 1.80
C PHE A 98 5.30 -11.89 1.39
N TYR A 99 6.32 -12.29 0.63
CA TYR A 99 6.40 -13.65 0.08
C TYR A 99 7.41 -14.53 0.81
N ARG A 100 8.00 -14.06 1.91
CA ARG A 100 8.97 -14.82 2.70
C ARG A 100 8.62 -14.75 4.17
N ALA A 101 8.90 -15.83 4.89
CA ALA A 101 8.75 -15.89 6.33
C ALA A 101 10.13 -15.82 7.00
N LEU A 102 10.15 -15.27 8.20
CA LEU A 102 11.35 -15.33 9.05
C LEU A 102 11.42 -16.74 9.65
N ASP A 103 12.55 -17.42 9.46
CA ASP A 103 12.76 -18.77 9.92
C ASP A 103 14.13 -18.83 10.63
N GLY A 104 14.11 -18.72 11.97
CA GLY A 104 15.31 -18.50 12.73
C GLY A 104 15.93 -17.17 12.36
N GLU A 105 17.16 -17.17 11.85
CA GLU A 105 17.82 -15.96 11.36
C GLU A 105 17.76 -15.84 9.83
N GLY A 106 17.14 -16.82 9.17
CA GLY A 106 17.02 -16.85 7.72
C GLY A 106 15.63 -16.53 7.23
N LEU A 107 15.48 -16.56 5.93
CA LEU A 107 14.20 -16.34 5.27
C LEU A 107 13.84 -17.57 4.45
N SER A 108 12.59 -18.00 4.57
CA SER A 108 12.07 -19.09 3.75
C SER A 108 10.91 -18.56 2.91
N ARG A 109 10.87 -19.00 1.65
CA ARG A 109 9.80 -18.57 0.74
C ARG A 109 8.50 -19.23 1.13
N LEU A 110 7.44 -18.43 1.15
CA LEU A 110 6.09 -18.94 1.32
C LEU A 110 5.68 -19.61 0.00
N ASP A 111 5.12 -20.79 0.09
CA ASP A 111 4.63 -21.48 -1.09
C ASP A 111 3.41 -20.76 -1.65
N PRO A 112 3.28 -20.73 -3.00
CA PRO A 112 2.11 -20.13 -3.63
C PRO A 112 0.83 -20.93 -3.40
#